data_c43a2b90a4dbc4e3e7d7d2cf24f73f07
#
_entry.id   c43a2b90a4dbc4e3e7d7d2cf24f73f07
#
_cell.length_a   1.000
_cell.length_b   1.000
_cell.length_c   1.000
_cell.angle_alpha   90.00
_cell.angle_beta   90.00
_cell.angle_gamma   90.00
#
_symmetry.space_group_name_H-M   'P 1'
#
loop_
_entity.id
_entity.type
_entity.pdbx_description
1 polymer ?
#
loop_
_entity_poly.entity_id
_entity_poly.type
_entity_poly.pdbx_seq_one_letter_code
_entity_poly.pdbx_strand_id
1 'polypeptide(L)'
;LGNVSLEQDVDLKRMISGSDSFFWTREFGFPKDENYCNKVNSTLKVLKASGMVIGHSVHDKITSACSKKLWKVDVGLSRAFGGNKTTQCLEIISKKNGYVKSLKIIK
;
A
#
# COMPACT_ATOMS: atom_id res chain seq x y z
N LEU A 1 16.32 -5.92 22.20
CA LEU A 1 14.89 -6.13 22.17
C LEU A 1 14.50 -6.79 23.48
N GLY A 2 13.82 -6.02 24.36
CA GLY A 2 13.47 -6.46 25.70
C GLY A 2 12.50 -7.63 25.76
N ASN A 3 12.19 -8.04 26.97
CA ASN A 3 11.27 -9.13 27.26
C ASN A 3 9.86 -8.79 26.74
N VAL A 4 9.50 -9.37 25.63
CA VAL A 4 8.13 -9.32 25.10
C VAL A 4 7.36 -10.46 25.73
N SER A 5 6.20 -10.20 26.33
CA SER A 5 5.35 -11.25 26.87
C SER A 5 4.86 -12.18 25.75
N LEU A 6 4.50 -13.44 26.10
CA LEU A 6 3.97 -14.40 25.12
C LEU A 6 2.73 -13.87 24.39
N GLU A 7 1.87 -13.12 25.07
CA GLU A 7 0.70 -12.49 24.46
C GLU A 7 1.09 -11.44 23.42
N GLN A 8 2.06 -10.58 23.74
CA GLN A 8 2.59 -9.57 22.79
C GLN A 8 3.27 -10.23 21.59
N ASP A 9 3.96 -11.36 21.77
CA ASP A 9 4.59 -12.10 20.68
C ASP A 9 3.55 -12.72 19.74
N VAL A 10 2.45 -13.27 20.27
CA VAL A 10 1.32 -13.79 19.46
C VAL A 10 0.67 -12.66 18.66
N ASP A 11 0.39 -11.52 19.29
CA ASP A 11 -0.18 -10.35 18.61
C ASP A 11 0.76 -9.82 17.53
N LEU A 12 2.04 -9.73 17.82
CA LEU A 12 3.04 -9.29 16.85
C LEU A 12 3.12 -10.24 15.65
N LYS A 13 3.12 -11.55 15.87
CA LYS A 13 3.08 -12.55 14.81
C LYS A 13 1.84 -12.41 13.94
N ARG A 14 0.68 -12.22 14.55
CA ARG A 14 -0.58 -11.99 13.84
C ARG A 14 -0.53 -10.71 13.00
N MET A 15 0.00 -9.63 13.53
CA MET A 15 0.15 -8.36 12.82
C MET A 15 1.10 -8.47 11.60
N ILE A 16 2.07 -9.36 11.65
CA ILE A 16 3.07 -9.54 10.58
C ILE A 16 2.62 -10.58 9.56
N SER A 17 2.08 -11.71 10.00
CA SER A 17 1.84 -12.88 9.14
C SER A 17 0.39 -13.32 9.01
N GLY A 18 -0.53 -12.70 9.74
CA GLY A 18 -1.96 -12.98 9.59
C GLY A 18 -2.49 -12.54 8.23
N SER A 19 -3.52 -13.20 7.73
CA SER A 19 -4.15 -12.87 6.45
C SER A 19 -4.75 -11.45 6.41
N ASP A 20 -5.05 -10.90 7.57
CA ASP A 20 -5.56 -9.55 7.80
C ASP A 20 -4.47 -8.55 8.20
N SER A 21 -3.19 -8.96 8.18
CA SER A 21 -2.08 -8.10 8.53
C SER A 21 -1.86 -6.97 7.51
N PHE A 22 -1.16 -5.92 7.91
CA PHE A 22 -0.80 -4.81 7.03
C PHE A 22 -0.02 -5.25 5.78
N PHE A 23 0.75 -6.32 5.89
CA PHE A 23 1.62 -6.79 4.81
C PHE A 23 0.89 -7.72 3.82
N TRP A 24 -0.15 -8.43 4.26
CA TRP A 24 -0.80 -9.47 3.48
C TRP A 24 -2.23 -9.14 3.07
N THR A 25 -2.82 -8.11 3.66
CA THR A 25 -4.18 -7.70 3.29
C THR A 25 -4.24 -7.20 1.85
N ARG A 26 -5.30 -7.55 1.15
CA ARG A 26 -5.62 -7.01 -0.19
C ARG A 26 -6.82 -6.06 -0.16
N GLU A 27 -7.18 -5.57 1.03
CA GLU A 27 -8.37 -4.75 1.24
C GLU A 27 -8.45 -3.55 0.28
N PHE A 28 -7.31 -2.92 0.01
CA PHE A 28 -7.25 -1.74 -0.85
C PHE A 28 -6.76 -2.04 -2.28
N GLY A 29 -6.47 -3.29 -2.60
CA GLY A 29 -5.97 -3.67 -3.92
C GLY A 29 -6.99 -3.46 -5.03
N PHE A 30 -8.25 -3.79 -4.75
CA PHE A 30 -9.34 -3.70 -5.70
C PHE A 30 -10.55 -3.02 -5.08
N PRO A 31 -11.26 -2.15 -5.82
CA PRO A 31 -12.53 -1.58 -5.35
C PRO A 31 -13.55 -2.70 -5.12
N LYS A 32 -14.16 -2.72 -3.94
CA LYS A 32 -15.18 -3.71 -3.58
C LYS A 32 -16.60 -3.16 -3.64
N ASP A 33 -16.77 -1.90 -3.26
CA ASP A 33 -18.07 -1.24 -3.16
C ASP A 33 -17.91 0.30 -3.25
N GLU A 34 -19.04 1.00 -3.16
CA GLU A 34 -19.08 2.46 -3.19
C GLU A 34 -18.35 3.13 -2.01
N ASN A 35 -18.17 2.41 -0.91
CA ASN A 35 -17.49 2.90 0.29
C ASN A 35 -15.95 2.76 0.24
N TYR A 36 -15.41 2.23 -0.84
CA TYR A 36 -13.98 2.00 -1.00
C TYR A 36 -13.13 3.24 -0.67
N CYS A 37 -13.45 4.38 -1.29
CA CYS A 37 -12.70 5.61 -1.02
C CYS A 37 -12.98 6.20 0.37
N ASN A 38 -14.14 5.96 0.95
CA ASN A 38 -14.43 6.33 2.34
C ASN A 38 -13.54 5.55 3.31
N LYS A 39 -13.34 4.26 3.06
CA LYS A 39 -12.39 3.44 3.85
C LYS A 39 -10.96 3.94 3.72
N VAL A 40 -10.51 4.26 2.51
CA VAL A 40 -9.19 4.86 2.27
C VAL A 40 -9.04 6.15 3.08
N ASN A 41 -10.00 7.06 2.97
CA ASN A 41 -9.97 8.33 3.67
C ASN A 41 -9.96 8.16 5.20
N SER A 42 -10.77 7.26 5.74
CA SER A 42 -10.82 6.95 7.17
C SER A 42 -9.49 6.40 7.67
N THR A 43 -8.89 5.48 6.91
CA THR A 43 -7.57 4.91 7.23
C THR A 43 -6.49 5.98 7.24
N LEU A 44 -6.45 6.83 6.22
CA LEU A 44 -5.49 7.94 6.14
C LEU A 44 -5.64 8.91 7.31
N LYS A 45 -6.87 9.19 7.72
CA LYS A 45 -7.16 10.05 8.87
C LYS A 45 -6.59 9.45 10.17
N VAL A 46 -6.82 8.16 10.41
CA VAL A 46 -6.27 7.45 11.59
C VAL A 46 -4.75 7.46 11.59
N LEU A 47 -4.14 7.21 10.44
CA LEU A 47 -2.69 7.19 10.29
C LEU A 47 -2.06 8.58 10.21
N LYS A 48 -2.85 9.64 10.17
CA LYS A 48 -2.39 11.03 9.96
C LYS A 48 -1.53 11.15 8.71
N ALA A 49 -1.91 10.47 7.65
CA ALA A 49 -1.21 10.44 6.37
C ALA A 49 -2.03 11.13 5.27
N SER A 50 -1.35 11.68 4.29
CA SER A 50 -1.98 12.36 3.14
C SER A 50 -2.22 11.41 1.96
N GLY A 51 -1.55 10.27 1.94
CA GLY A 51 -1.69 9.28 0.88
C GLY A 51 -1.16 7.92 1.32
N MET A 52 -1.47 6.91 0.51
CA MET A 52 -1.12 5.52 0.74
C MET A 52 -0.55 4.92 -0.53
N VAL A 53 0.51 4.15 -0.39
CA VAL A 53 1.07 3.33 -1.47
C VAL A 53 0.95 1.86 -1.06
N ILE A 54 0.41 1.04 -1.94
CA ILE A 54 0.21 -0.39 -1.67
C ILE A 54 0.89 -1.27 -2.72
N GLY A 55 1.36 -2.42 -2.26
CA GLY A 55 1.85 -3.54 -3.07
C GLY A 55 0.99 -4.79 -2.86
N HIS A 56 1.55 -5.96 -3.11
CA HIS A 56 0.97 -7.30 -2.91
C HIS A 56 -0.26 -7.62 -3.77
N SER A 57 -1.00 -6.65 -4.24
CA SER A 57 -2.09 -6.84 -5.22
C SER A 57 -1.57 -6.44 -6.59
N VAL A 58 -1.32 -7.45 -7.45
CA VAL A 58 -0.69 -7.23 -8.76
C VAL A 58 -1.67 -6.59 -9.72
N HIS A 59 -1.20 -5.56 -10.42
CA HIS A 59 -1.92 -4.83 -11.47
C HIS A 59 -1.07 -4.76 -12.75
N ASP A 60 -1.70 -4.53 -13.89
CA ASP A 60 -0.97 -4.43 -15.17
C ASP A 60 -0.08 -3.20 -15.26
N LYS A 61 -0.43 -2.15 -14.55
CA LYS A 61 0.29 -0.88 -14.52
C LYS A 61 0.08 -0.16 -13.20
N ILE A 62 0.96 0.76 -12.87
CA ILE A 62 0.79 1.65 -11.73
C ILE A 62 -0.44 2.54 -11.97
N THR A 63 -1.35 2.54 -11.03
CA THR A 63 -2.58 3.35 -11.06
C THR A 63 -2.83 4.02 -9.73
N SER A 64 -3.66 5.04 -9.74
CA SER A 64 -4.14 5.69 -8.53
C SER A 64 -5.66 5.58 -8.41
N ALA A 65 -6.14 5.72 -7.19
CA ALA A 65 -7.55 5.76 -6.85
C ALA A 65 -7.82 6.82 -5.78
N CYS A 66 -9.10 7.12 -5.57
CA CYS A 66 -9.55 8.04 -4.52
C CYS A 66 -8.86 9.41 -4.60
N SER A 67 -8.93 10.05 -5.77
CA SER A 67 -8.31 11.35 -6.04
C SER A 67 -6.80 11.36 -5.75
N LYS A 68 -6.10 10.32 -6.21
CA LYS A 68 -4.65 10.14 -6.04
C LYS A 68 -4.20 9.98 -4.58
N LYS A 69 -5.10 9.63 -3.69
CA LYS A 69 -4.76 9.33 -2.29
C LYS A 69 -4.27 7.90 -2.10
N LEU A 70 -4.57 7.01 -3.03
CA LEU A 70 -4.12 5.62 -3.01
C LEU A 70 -3.37 5.31 -4.31
N TRP A 71 -2.16 4.78 -4.20
CA TRP A 71 -1.34 4.35 -5.32
C TRP A 71 -1.09 2.85 -5.26
N LYS A 72 -1.33 2.15 -6.35
CA LYS A 72 -1.15 0.71 -6.53
C LYS A 72 0.08 0.51 -7.38
N VAL A 73 1.17 0.03 -6.78
CA VAL A 73 2.49 0.02 -7.42
C VAL A 73 3.01 -1.37 -7.78
N ASP A 74 2.34 -2.43 -7.34
CA ASP A 74 2.75 -3.78 -7.68
C ASP A 74 2.31 -4.12 -9.11
N VAL A 75 3.27 -4.18 -10.01
CA VAL A 75 3.06 -4.50 -11.42
C VAL A 75 3.59 -5.88 -11.80
N GLY A 76 3.90 -6.73 -10.81
CA GLY A 76 4.30 -8.11 -11.03
C GLY A 76 5.56 -8.26 -11.87
N LEU A 77 6.63 -7.55 -11.52
CA LEU A 77 7.89 -7.54 -12.29
C LEU A 77 8.58 -8.92 -12.35
N SER A 78 8.30 -9.79 -11.38
CA SER A 78 8.86 -11.14 -11.36
C SER A 78 8.26 -12.02 -12.45
N ARG A 79 9.08 -12.85 -13.05
CA ARG A 79 8.62 -13.88 -14.02
C ARG A 79 7.58 -14.83 -13.41
N ALA A 80 7.59 -15.02 -12.10
CA ALA A 80 6.59 -15.82 -11.38
C ALA A 80 5.15 -15.31 -11.56
N PHE A 81 4.98 -14.02 -11.88
CA PHE A 81 3.69 -13.38 -12.17
C PHE A 81 3.43 -13.19 -13.66
N GLY A 82 4.05 -14.03 -14.52
CA GLY A 82 3.87 -13.93 -15.96
C GLY A 82 4.82 -12.96 -16.67
N GLY A 83 5.64 -12.24 -15.90
CA GLY A 83 6.59 -11.24 -16.42
C GLY A 83 5.89 -10.04 -17.04
N ASN A 84 5.69 -8.99 -16.28
CA ASN A 84 5.12 -7.76 -16.84
C ASN A 84 6.07 -7.18 -17.88
N LYS A 85 5.51 -6.85 -19.02
CA LYS A 85 6.25 -6.23 -20.15
C LYS A 85 6.56 -4.76 -19.90
N THR A 86 5.92 -4.14 -18.92
CA THR A 86 6.07 -2.71 -18.64
C THR A 86 6.74 -2.51 -17.30
N THR A 87 7.98 -2.08 -17.31
CA THR A 87 8.68 -1.65 -16.10
C THR A 87 8.24 -0.23 -15.73
N GLN A 88 7.69 -0.06 -14.54
CA GLN A 88 7.26 1.23 -14.03
C GLN A 88 7.69 1.38 -12.57
N CYS A 89 7.93 2.61 -12.15
CA CYS A 89 8.08 2.95 -10.74
C CYS A 89 7.33 4.25 -10.41
N LEU A 90 6.95 4.40 -9.16
CA LEU A 90 6.35 5.64 -8.65
C LEU A 90 7.46 6.46 -7.99
N GLU A 91 7.72 7.64 -8.56
CA GLU A 91 8.59 8.62 -7.93
C GLU A 91 7.79 9.51 -6.98
N ILE A 92 8.23 9.62 -5.75
CA ILE A 92 7.64 10.48 -4.73
C ILE A 92 8.70 11.49 -4.30
N ILE A 93 8.46 12.76 -4.56
CA ILE A 93 9.34 13.84 -4.10
C ILE A 93 8.64 14.55 -2.96
N SER A 94 9.29 14.59 -1.81
CA SER A 94 8.79 15.28 -0.63
C SER A 94 9.64 16.50 -0.28
N LYS A 95 9.00 17.49 0.36
CA LYS A 95 9.69 18.63 0.97
C LYS A 95 10.34 18.19 2.29
N LYS A 96 11.27 19.01 2.84
CA LYS A 96 11.92 18.76 4.13
C LYS A 96 10.93 18.58 5.30
N ASN A 97 9.75 19.21 5.23
CA ASN A 97 8.69 19.09 6.24
C ASN A 97 7.82 17.82 6.08
N GLY A 98 8.15 16.94 5.15
CA GLY A 98 7.43 15.69 4.90
C GLY A 98 6.25 15.81 3.94
N TYR A 99 5.84 17.00 3.52
CA TYR A 99 4.77 17.16 2.52
C TYR A 99 5.23 16.69 1.14
N VAL A 100 4.37 15.97 0.45
CA VAL A 100 4.62 15.51 -0.92
C VAL A 100 4.59 16.70 -1.88
N LYS A 101 5.69 16.93 -2.59
CA LYS A 101 5.83 17.95 -3.61
C LYS A 101 5.31 17.47 -4.96
N SER A 102 5.64 16.24 -5.33
CA SER A 102 5.19 15.64 -6.59
C SER A 102 5.12 14.11 -6.50
N LEU A 103 4.21 13.56 -7.31
CA LEU A 103 4.04 12.13 -7.56
C LEU A 103 4.08 11.92 -9.07
N LYS A 104 4.95 11.05 -9.54
CA LYS A 104 5.13 10.81 -10.97
C LYS A 104 5.38 9.34 -11.26
N ILE A 105 4.71 8.80 -12.28
CA ILE A 105 5.01 7.46 -12.80
C ILE A 105 6.16 7.58 -13.78
N ILE A 106 7.24 6.85 -13.51
CA ILE A 106 8.39 6.73 -14.40
C ILE A 106 8.24 5.42 -15.17
N LYS A 107 8.32 5.53 -16.47
CA LYS A 107 8.23 4.40 -17.38
C LYS A 107 9.60 3.99 -17.90
#